data_797088379ead0e50223c2c2057cc54cd
#
_entry.id   797088379ead0e50223c2c2057cc54cd
#
_cell.length_a   1.000
_cell.length_b   1.000
_cell.length_c   1.000
_cell.angle_alpha   90.00
_cell.angle_beta   90.00
_cell.angle_gamma   90.00
#
_symmetry.space_group_name_H-M   'P 1'
#
loop_
_entity.id
_entity.type
_entity.pdbx_description
1 polymer ?
#
loop_
_entity_poly.entity_id
_entity_poly.type
_entity_poly.pdbx_seq_one_letter_code
_entity_poly.pdbx_strand_id
1 'polypeptide(L)'
;MSYRLKLTITISLLIAISFGIGGTLMITTSFNATLKQETQSALSSFESVQNMLYLLNSLGDQSDYESLADALSQMETQGLGRWQALTLKNSEEELFRSGSAELLNYSLPVPAPDQCSYLPVADDQGHGLIVRSLISAGETDLQLQARFDVSHIYEIRAAQQKQYFIVYIAVVFF
;
A
#
# COMPACT_ATOMS: atom_id res chain seq x y z
N MET A 1 43.10 -9.53 34.96
CA MET A 1 41.64 -9.36 34.86
C MET A 1 40.96 -10.46 35.63
N SER A 2 40.12 -10.16 36.63
CA SER A 2 39.46 -11.16 37.47
C SER A 2 38.53 -12.05 36.65
N TYR A 3 38.47 -13.34 36.97
CA TYR A 3 37.56 -14.31 36.31
C TYR A 3 36.09 -13.83 36.30
N ARG A 4 35.68 -13.21 37.40
CA ARG A 4 34.31 -12.63 37.52
C ARG A 4 34.06 -11.53 36.48
N LEU A 5 35.03 -10.64 36.22
CA LEU A 5 34.91 -9.58 35.25
C LEU A 5 34.82 -10.10 33.82
N LYS A 6 35.63 -11.14 33.49
CA LYS A 6 35.53 -11.81 32.17
C LYS A 6 34.15 -12.45 31.95
N LEU A 7 33.62 -13.13 32.95
CA LEU A 7 32.31 -13.77 32.88
C LEU A 7 31.19 -12.76 32.68
N THR A 8 31.21 -11.65 33.45
CA THR A 8 30.23 -10.59 33.34
C THR A 8 30.23 -9.97 31.94
N ILE A 9 31.41 -9.62 31.41
CA ILE A 9 31.55 -9.04 30.07
C ILE A 9 31.02 -10.03 29.00
N THR A 10 31.34 -11.32 29.11
CA THR A 10 30.90 -12.32 28.15
C THR A 10 29.38 -12.48 28.16
N ILE A 11 28.75 -12.53 29.34
CA ILE A 11 27.28 -12.61 29.46
C ILE A 11 26.60 -11.35 28.93
N SER A 12 27.10 -10.15 29.29
CA SER A 12 26.55 -8.89 28.79
C SER A 12 26.65 -8.78 27.27
N LEU A 13 27.77 -9.20 26.69
CA LEU A 13 27.96 -9.23 25.24
C LEU A 13 26.98 -10.20 24.56
N LEU A 14 26.78 -11.35 25.15
CA LEU A 14 25.87 -12.38 24.61
C LEU A 14 24.40 -11.90 24.66
N ILE A 15 24.01 -11.23 25.74
CA ILE A 15 22.70 -10.59 25.87
C ILE A 15 22.55 -9.47 24.82
N ALA A 16 23.54 -8.59 24.68
CA ALA A 16 23.50 -7.51 23.71
C ALA A 16 23.33 -8.03 22.27
N ILE A 17 24.09 -9.05 21.88
CA ILE A 17 23.98 -9.66 20.55
C ILE A 17 22.59 -10.29 20.36
N SER A 18 22.12 -11.05 21.33
CA SER A 18 20.82 -11.75 21.25
C SER A 18 19.67 -10.76 21.14
N PHE A 19 19.65 -9.70 21.94
CA PHE A 19 18.67 -8.64 21.85
C PHE A 19 18.79 -7.88 20.52
N GLY A 20 20.01 -7.52 20.10
CA GLY A 20 20.24 -6.79 18.85
C GLY A 20 19.66 -7.51 17.64
N ILE A 21 19.96 -8.79 17.50
CA ILE A 21 19.46 -9.62 16.38
C ILE A 21 17.96 -9.87 16.52
N GLY A 22 17.51 -10.34 17.69
CA GLY A 22 16.11 -10.71 17.92
C GLY A 22 15.15 -9.54 17.71
N GLY A 23 15.45 -8.36 18.23
CA GLY A 23 14.62 -7.18 18.08
C GLY A 23 14.56 -6.67 16.64
N THR A 24 15.68 -6.67 15.94
CA THR A 24 15.72 -6.27 14.52
C THR A 24 14.90 -7.22 13.65
N LEU A 25 15.02 -8.53 13.88
CA LEU A 25 14.23 -9.55 13.18
C LEU A 25 12.74 -9.37 13.46
N MET A 26 12.36 -9.14 14.73
CA MET A 26 10.96 -8.97 15.12
C MET A 26 10.33 -7.74 14.44
N ILE A 27 11.01 -6.59 14.45
CA ILE A 27 10.53 -5.37 13.80
C ILE A 27 10.40 -5.58 12.30
N THR A 28 11.39 -6.20 11.66
CA THR A 28 11.38 -6.45 10.21
C THR A 28 10.27 -7.41 9.83
N THR A 29 10.08 -8.49 10.58
CA THR A 29 9.02 -9.48 10.31
C THR A 29 7.64 -8.87 10.50
N SER A 30 7.43 -8.10 11.59
CA SER A 30 6.19 -7.39 11.85
C SER A 30 5.87 -6.38 10.74
N PHE A 31 6.86 -5.58 10.32
CA PHE A 31 6.70 -4.64 9.22
C PHE A 31 6.29 -5.34 7.92
N ASN A 32 6.99 -6.40 7.53
CA ASN A 32 6.68 -7.13 6.30
C ASN A 32 5.28 -7.76 6.34
N ALA A 33 4.86 -8.28 7.50
CA ALA A 33 3.54 -8.85 7.68
C ALA A 33 2.45 -7.76 7.54
N THR A 34 2.64 -6.60 8.20
CA THR A 34 1.70 -5.47 8.13
C THR A 34 1.64 -4.89 6.71
N LEU A 35 2.78 -4.71 6.06
CA LEU A 35 2.83 -4.21 4.68
C LEU A 35 2.11 -5.15 3.72
N LYS A 36 2.32 -6.46 3.87
CA LYS A 36 1.61 -7.45 3.07
C LYS A 36 0.11 -7.41 3.30
N GLN A 37 -0.32 -7.31 4.55
CA GLN A 37 -1.74 -7.22 4.90
C GLN A 37 -2.39 -5.96 4.31
N GLU A 38 -1.71 -4.81 4.39
CA GLU A 38 -2.24 -3.56 3.84
C GLU A 38 -2.25 -3.57 2.31
N THR A 39 -1.23 -4.15 1.68
CA THR A 39 -1.23 -4.37 0.23
C THR A 39 -2.42 -5.23 -0.20
N GLN A 40 -2.70 -6.31 0.50
CA GLN A 40 -3.86 -7.16 0.22
C GLN A 40 -5.19 -6.42 0.45
N SER A 41 -5.28 -5.60 1.51
CA SER A 41 -6.45 -4.76 1.79
C SER A 41 -6.69 -3.73 0.68
N ALA A 42 -5.63 -3.07 0.20
CA ALA A 42 -5.70 -2.13 -0.91
C ALA A 42 -6.14 -2.80 -2.22
N LEU A 43 -5.55 -3.97 -2.54
CA LEU A 43 -5.94 -4.76 -3.71
C LEU A 43 -7.40 -5.20 -3.63
N SER A 44 -7.86 -5.71 -2.49
CA SER A 44 -9.24 -6.12 -2.30
C SER A 44 -10.23 -4.95 -2.41
N SER A 45 -9.86 -3.76 -1.91
CA SER A 45 -10.66 -2.55 -2.11
C SER A 45 -10.72 -2.15 -3.58
N PHE A 46 -9.61 -2.24 -4.28
CA PHE A 46 -9.53 -1.96 -5.72
C PHE A 46 -10.36 -2.95 -6.54
N GLU A 47 -10.26 -4.25 -6.26
CA GLU A 47 -11.05 -5.30 -6.89
C GLU A 47 -12.56 -5.10 -6.65
N SER A 48 -12.95 -4.60 -5.48
CA SER A 48 -14.36 -4.29 -5.19
C SER A 48 -14.88 -3.16 -6.09
N VAL A 49 -14.07 -2.12 -6.31
CA VAL A 49 -14.38 -1.04 -7.26
C VAL A 49 -14.46 -1.57 -8.69
N GLN A 50 -13.48 -2.37 -9.09
CA GLN A 50 -13.43 -2.99 -10.42
C GLN A 50 -14.68 -3.85 -10.68
N ASN A 51 -15.06 -4.70 -9.74
CA ASN A 51 -16.24 -5.57 -9.84
C ASN A 51 -17.54 -4.75 -9.91
N MET A 52 -17.63 -3.64 -9.15
CA MET A 52 -18.78 -2.76 -9.24
C MET A 52 -18.89 -2.11 -10.62
N LEU A 53 -17.78 -1.58 -11.15
CA LEU A 53 -17.74 -1.00 -12.49
C LEU A 53 -18.09 -2.04 -13.56
N TYR A 54 -17.60 -3.28 -13.41
CA TYR A 54 -17.95 -4.38 -14.30
C TYR A 54 -19.44 -4.69 -14.29
N LEU A 55 -20.06 -4.76 -13.11
CA LEU A 55 -21.50 -4.99 -12.97
C LEU A 55 -22.31 -3.85 -13.60
N LEU A 56 -21.97 -2.60 -13.32
CA LEU A 56 -22.66 -1.44 -13.90
C LEU A 56 -22.56 -1.44 -15.42
N ASN A 57 -21.36 -1.70 -15.96
CA ASN A 57 -21.13 -1.80 -17.38
C ASN A 57 -21.90 -2.96 -18.03
N SER A 58 -22.11 -4.08 -17.33
CA SER A 58 -22.86 -5.22 -17.83
C SER A 58 -24.38 -5.03 -17.79
N LEU A 59 -24.88 -4.14 -16.92
CA LEU A 59 -26.30 -3.87 -16.74
C LEU A 59 -26.79 -2.66 -17.54
N GLY A 60 -25.88 -1.74 -17.90
CA GLY A 60 -26.16 -0.52 -18.64
C GLY A 60 -26.06 -0.68 -20.16
N ASP A 61 -26.46 0.36 -20.88
CA ASP A 61 -26.13 0.53 -22.28
C ASP A 61 -24.61 0.78 -22.38
N GLN A 62 -23.89 0.09 -23.25
CA GLN A 62 -22.42 0.03 -23.35
C GLN A 62 -21.73 1.41 -23.52
N SER A 63 -22.47 2.50 -23.61
CA SER A 63 -22.00 3.88 -23.78
C SER A 63 -22.30 4.80 -22.60
N ASP A 64 -22.84 4.31 -21.49
CA ASP A 64 -23.19 5.16 -20.34
C ASP A 64 -22.02 5.32 -19.37
N TYR A 65 -20.94 5.98 -19.84
CA TYR A 65 -19.77 6.29 -19.02
C TYR A 65 -20.07 7.29 -17.89
N GLU A 66 -21.15 8.09 -18.04
CA GLU A 66 -21.58 9.04 -17.02
C GLU A 66 -22.07 8.32 -15.76
N SER A 67 -22.80 7.22 -15.91
CA SER A 67 -23.23 6.40 -14.77
C SER A 67 -22.06 5.75 -14.00
N LEU A 68 -20.98 5.40 -14.70
CA LEU A 68 -19.76 4.88 -14.06
C LEU A 68 -19.03 5.97 -13.26
N ALA A 69 -18.91 7.16 -13.82
CA ALA A 69 -18.30 8.31 -13.14
C ALA A 69 -19.12 8.73 -11.91
N ASP A 70 -20.45 8.76 -12.02
CA ASP A 70 -21.34 9.07 -10.91
C ASP A 70 -21.24 8.04 -9.77
N ALA A 71 -21.16 6.77 -10.10
CA ALA A 71 -20.99 5.72 -9.13
C ALA A 71 -19.67 5.86 -8.35
N LEU A 72 -18.57 6.17 -9.04
CA LEU A 72 -17.26 6.43 -8.39
C LEU A 72 -17.32 7.68 -7.51
N SER A 73 -17.98 8.75 -7.96
CA SER A 73 -18.19 9.96 -7.18
C SER A 73 -19.01 9.71 -5.92
N GLN A 74 -20.05 8.87 -5.99
CA GLN A 74 -20.83 8.47 -4.82
C GLN A 74 -20.00 7.64 -3.84
N MET A 75 -19.18 6.68 -4.31
CA MET A 75 -18.28 5.92 -3.45
C MET A 75 -17.30 6.81 -2.71
N GLU A 76 -16.73 7.80 -3.38
CA GLU A 76 -15.84 8.78 -2.75
C GLU A 76 -16.58 9.58 -1.67
N THR A 77 -17.76 10.13 -1.98
CA THR A 77 -18.57 10.94 -1.06
C THR A 77 -19.03 10.15 0.16
N GLN A 78 -19.29 8.84 0.00
CA GLN A 78 -19.69 7.96 1.10
C GLN A 78 -18.50 7.45 1.92
N GLY A 79 -17.27 7.82 1.56
CA GLY A 79 -16.05 7.37 2.24
C GLY A 79 -15.75 5.88 2.03
N LEU A 80 -16.35 5.24 1.04
CA LEU A 80 -16.10 3.85 0.68
C LEU A 80 -14.81 3.70 -0.13
N GLY A 81 -14.34 4.79 -0.75
CA GLY A 81 -13.08 4.85 -1.47
C GLY A 81 -11.91 5.08 -0.50
N ARG A 82 -11.08 4.06 -0.29
CA ARG A 82 -9.84 4.18 0.52
C ARG A 82 -8.63 4.66 -0.28
N TRP A 83 -8.85 5.13 -1.51
CA TRP A 83 -7.80 5.64 -2.37
C TRP A 83 -7.44 7.10 -2.05
N GLN A 84 -6.18 7.44 -2.25
CA GLN A 84 -5.66 8.81 -2.20
C GLN A 84 -5.89 9.54 -3.54
N ALA A 85 -5.83 8.79 -4.63
CA ALA A 85 -6.18 9.23 -5.97
C ALA A 85 -6.70 8.05 -6.79
N LEU A 86 -7.65 8.32 -7.70
CA LEU A 86 -8.22 7.33 -8.60
C LEU A 86 -8.51 7.97 -9.95
N THR A 87 -8.29 7.24 -11.04
CA THR A 87 -8.67 7.65 -12.39
C THR A 87 -9.27 6.48 -13.15
N LEU A 88 -10.32 6.78 -13.91
CA LEU A 88 -10.94 5.90 -14.90
C LEU A 88 -10.79 6.56 -16.26
N LYS A 89 -10.20 5.85 -17.24
CA LYS A 89 -9.96 6.33 -18.59
C LYS A 89 -10.43 5.31 -19.61
N ASN A 90 -10.90 5.78 -20.73
CA ASN A 90 -10.96 5.00 -21.95
C ASN A 90 -9.76 5.32 -22.85
N SER A 91 -9.75 4.81 -24.09
CA SER A 91 -8.65 5.05 -25.04
C SER A 91 -8.56 6.51 -25.51
N GLU A 92 -9.62 7.30 -25.38
CA GLU A 92 -9.76 8.65 -25.97
C GLU A 92 -9.78 9.74 -24.90
N GLU A 93 -10.41 9.47 -23.73
CA GLU A 93 -10.63 10.50 -22.72
C GLU A 93 -10.56 9.93 -21.29
N GLU A 94 -10.42 10.86 -20.35
CA GLU A 94 -10.52 10.59 -18.93
C GLU A 94 -11.96 10.77 -18.47
N LEU A 95 -12.59 9.68 -18.03
CA LEU A 95 -14.00 9.63 -17.64
C LEU A 95 -14.23 10.09 -16.20
N PHE A 96 -13.27 9.78 -15.32
CA PHE A 96 -13.34 10.15 -13.90
C PHE A 96 -11.96 10.36 -13.32
N ARG A 97 -11.85 11.36 -12.43
CA ARG A 97 -10.66 11.58 -11.61
C ARG A 97 -11.02 12.02 -10.20
N SER A 98 -10.39 11.39 -9.23
CA SER A 98 -10.35 11.81 -7.84
C SER A 98 -8.89 12.01 -7.43
N GLY A 99 -8.60 13.04 -6.68
CA GLY A 99 -7.26 13.38 -6.23
C GLY A 99 -6.36 14.02 -7.30
N SER A 100 -5.06 14.19 -6.98
CA SER A 100 -4.10 14.84 -7.89
C SER A 100 -3.60 13.89 -8.98
N ALA A 101 -3.50 14.41 -10.22
CA ALA A 101 -2.94 13.66 -11.35
C ALA A 101 -1.48 13.24 -11.13
N GLU A 102 -0.71 14.04 -10.39
CA GLU A 102 0.71 13.78 -10.09
C GLU A 102 0.89 12.48 -9.32
N LEU A 103 -0.07 12.15 -8.45
CA LEU A 103 -0.08 10.93 -7.64
C LEU A 103 -0.20 9.64 -8.47
N LEU A 104 -0.69 9.74 -9.70
CA LEU A 104 -0.93 8.62 -10.61
C LEU A 104 0.05 8.58 -11.79
N ASN A 105 0.99 9.53 -11.87
CA ASN A 105 1.94 9.63 -12.98
C ASN A 105 3.09 8.63 -12.86
N TYR A 106 2.75 7.34 -12.84
CA TYR A 106 3.72 6.26 -12.82
C TYR A 106 3.50 5.30 -13.98
N SER A 107 4.62 4.87 -14.59
CA SER A 107 4.57 3.90 -15.67
C SER A 107 4.44 2.49 -15.09
N LEU A 108 3.23 1.95 -15.09
CA LEU A 108 3.00 0.54 -14.84
C LEU A 108 2.78 -0.21 -16.15
N PRO A 109 3.21 -1.47 -16.25
CA PRO A 109 2.81 -2.31 -17.36
C PRO A 109 1.28 -2.42 -17.37
N VAL A 110 0.71 -2.39 -18.57
CA VAL A 110 -0.72 -2.61 -18.76
C VAL A 110 -0.99 -4.10 -18.48
N PRO A 111 -1.81 -4.43 -17.49
CA PRO A 111 -2.11 -5.82 -17.18
C PRO A 111 -2.98 -6.45 -18.27
N ALA A 112 -3.01 -7.78 -18.33
CA ALA A 112 -4.03 -8.48 -19.10
C ALA A 112 -5.43 -8.16 -18.55
N PRO A 113 -6.51 -8.29 -19.37
CA PRO A 113 -7.86 -8.16 -18.89
C PRO A 113 -8.09 -8.99 -17.62
N ASP A 114 -8.86 -8.46 -16.69
CA ASP A 114 -9.18 -9.08 -15.38
C ASP A 114 -7.99 -9.35 -14.45
N GLN A 115 -6.83 -8.78 -14.76
CA GLN A 115 -5.67 -8.81 -13.88
C GLN A 115 -5.36 -7.41 -13.35
N CYS A 116 -4.78 -7.39 -12.14
CA CYS A 116 -4.27 -6.16 -11.54
C CYS A 116 -2.74 -6.17 -11.56
N SER A 117 -2.13 -5.07 -11.99
CA SER A 117 -0.71 -4.80 -11.75
C SER A 117 -0.59 -3.78 -10.61
N TYR A 118 0.41 -3.94 -9.75
CA TYR A 118 0.65 -2.99 -8.68
C TYR A 118 2.13 -2.66 -8.54
N LEU A 119 2.40 -1.46 -8.04
CA LEU A 119 3.75 -0.93 -7.82
C LEU A 119 3.79 -0.16 -6.50
N PRO A 120 4.63 -0.58 -5.52
CA PRO A 120 4.95 0.26 -4.38
C PRO A 120 5.80 1.45 -4.84
N VAL A 121 5.43 2.65 -4.39
CA VAL A 121 6.12 3.90 -4.73
C VAL A 121 6.48 4.66 -3.46
N ALA A 122 7.56 5.44 -3.53
CA ALA A 122 7.95 6.39 -2.50
C ALA A 122 8.30 7.71 -3.18
N ASP A 123 7.62 8.76 -2.80
CA ASP A 123 7.79 10.10 -3.36
C ASP A 123 7.61 11.17 -2.27
N ASP A 124 7.57 12.44 -2.66
CA ASP A 124 7.42 13.58 -1.75
C ASP A 124 6.05 13.57 -1.00
N GLN A 125 5.09 12.80 -1.49
CA GLN A 125 3.77 12.60 -0.87
C GLN A 125 3.74 11.41 0.09
N GLY A 126 4.87 10.72 0.26
CA GLY A 126 5.01 9.56 1.14
C GLY A 126 5.08 8.23 0.41
N HIS A 127 4.73 7.16 1.13
CA HIS A 127 4.73 5.80 0.58
C HIS A 127 3.33 5.43 0.08
N GLY A 128 3.24 5.06 -1.20
CA GLY A 128 1.99 4.67 -1.85
C GLY A 128 2.06 3.30 -2.50
N LEU A 129 0.90 2.73 -2.75
CA LEU A 129 0.70 1.56 -3.60
C LEU A 129 -0.15 1.98 -4.78
N ILE A 130 0.40 1.93 -5.98
CA ILE A 130 -0.34 2.19 -7.21
C ILE A 130 -0.83 0.86 -7.76
N VAL A 131 -2.12 0.80 -8.07
CA VAL A 131 -2.78 -0.37 -8.66
C VAL A 131 -3.41 0.04 -9.97
N ARG A 132 -3.29 -0.81 -10.99
CA ARG A 132 -3.87 -0.62 -12.31
C ARG A 132 -4.54 -1.91 -12.78
N SER A 133 -5.70 -1.78 -13.42
CA SER A 133 -6.38 -2.87 -14.14
C SER A 133 -6.97 -2.39 -15.44
N LEU A 134 -7.30 -3.34 -16.32
CA LEU A 134 -8.14 -3.15 -17.49
C LEU A 134 -9.49 -3.82 -17.23
N ILE A 135 -10.56 -3.10 -17.55
CA ILE A 135 -11.93 -3.58 -17.50
C ILE A 135 -12.41 -3.62 -18.95
N SER A 136 -12.67 -4.81 -19.46
CA SER A 136 -13.22 -4.94 -20.82
C SER A 136 -14.68 -4.50 -20.82
N ALA A 137 -14.97 -3.42 -21.52
CA ALA A 137 -16.30 -2.80 -21.64
C ALA A 137 -16.80 -2.91 -23.09
N GLY A 138 -17.18 -4.11 -23.51
CA GLY A 138 -17.62 -4.36 -24.90
C GLY A 138 -16.49 -4.20 -25.92
N GLU A 139 -16.58 -3.19 -26.80
CA GLU A 139 -15.56 -2.90 -27.81
C GLU A 139 -14.42 -2.01 -27.30
N THR A 140 -14.55 -1.40 -26.11
CA THR A 140 -13.55 -0.50 -25.52
C THR A 140 -13.04 -1.04 -24.19
N ASP A 141 -11.75 -0.92 -23.97
CA ASP A 141 -11.11 -1.24 -22.68
C ASP A 141 -11.05 0.02 -21.81
N LEU A 142 -11.57 -0.08 -20.60
CA LEU A 142 -11.45 0.95 -19.57
C LEU A 142 -10.23 0.67 -18.70
N GLN A 143 -9.40 1.68 -18.51
CA GLN A 143 -8.26 1.61 -17.61
C GLN A 143 -8.63 2.25 -16.28
N LEU A 144 -8.64 1.44 -15.22
CA LEU A 144 -8.77 1.89 -13.84
C LEU A 144 -7.39 1.94 -13.20
N GLN A 145 -7.06 3.06 -12.55
CA GLN A 145 -5.83 3.21 -11.78
C GLN A 145 -6.12 3.93 -10.48
N ALA A 146 -5.55 3.43 -9.37
CA ALA A 146 -5.70 4.03 -8.06
C ALA A 146 -4.37 4.07 -7.30
N ARG A 147 -4.22 5.03 -6.38
CA ARG A 147 -3.15 5.11 -5.39
C ARG A 147 -3.74 4.98 -4.00
N PHE A 148 -3.15 4.08 -3.21
CA PHE A 148 -3.46 3.89 -1.79
C PHE A 148 -2.29 4.39 -0.96
N ASP A 149 -2.57 5.11 0.14
CA ASP A 149 -1.55 5.57 1.07
C ASP A 149 -1.18 4.46 2.05
N VAL A 150 0.10 4.13 2.10
CA VAL A 150 0.68 3.15 3.03
C VAL A 150 1.76 3.77 3.92
N SER A 151 1.88 5.09 3.96
CA SER A 151 2.90 5.83 4.71
C SER A 151 2.87 5.52 6.19
N HIS A 152 1.68 5.34 6.77
CA HIS A 152 1.49 5.05 8.19
C HIS A 152 2.25 3.79 8.65
N ILE A 153 2.43 2.79 7.78
CA ILE A 153 3.17 1.56 8.10
C ILE A 153 4.66 1.86 8.29
N TYR A 154 5.20 2.73 7.46
CA TYR A 154 6.60 3.17 7.54
C TYR A 154 6.83 4.04 8.78
N GLU A 155 5.86 4.89 9.14
CA GLU A 155 5.90 5.70 10.35
C GLU A 155 5.87 4.82 11.62
N ILE A 156 5.00 3.81 11.66
CA ILE A 156 4.94 2.83 12.75
C ILE A 156 6.29 2.10 12.87
N ARG A 157 6.86 1.65 11.76
CA ARG A 157 8.18 1.01 11.77
C ARG A 157 9.25 1.92 12.33
N ALA A 158 9.29 3.19 11.89
CA ALA A 158 10.26 4.17 12.37
C ALA A 158 10.12 4.42 13.89
N ALA A 159 8.89 4.54 14.38
CA ALA A 159 8.59 4.68 15.80
C ALA A 159 9.03 3.45 16.61
N GLN A 160 8.74 2.25 16.12
CA GLN A 160 9.17 0.98 16.74
C GLN A 160 10.69 0.87 16.78
N GLN A 161 11.38 1.20 15.70
CA GLN A 161 12.85 1.20 15.65
C GLN A 161 13.45 2.16 16.67
N LYS A 162 12.91 3.38 16.78
CA LYS A 162 13.36 4.38 17.76
C LYS A 162 13.15 3.90 19.20
N GLN A 163 11.96 3.36 19.50
CA GLN A 163 11.65 2.86 20.82
C GLN A 163 12.53 1.66 21.18
N TYR A 164 12.69 0.73 20.26
CA TYR A 164 13.56 -0.42 20.43
C TYR A 164 15.01 -0.01 20.71
N PHE A 165 15.53 0.95 19.97
CA PHE A 165 16.90 1.44 20.17
C PHE A 165 17.12 2.03 21.56
N ILE A 166 16.15 2.77 22.09
CA ILE A 166 16.20 3.31 23.46
C ILE A 166 16.26 2.17 24.50
N VAL A 167 15.37 1.16 24.35
CA VAL A 167 15.34 0.01 25.25
C VAL A 167 16.64 -0.80 25.16
N TYR A 168 17.14 -1.02 23.94
CA TYR A 168 18.41 -1.71 23.70
C TYR A 168 19.58 -1.05 24.40
N ILE A 169 19.71 0.27 24.27
CA ILE A 169 20.75 1.04 24.98
C ILE A 169 20.59 0.88 26.49
N ALA A 170 19.38 1.00 27.03
CA ALA A 170 19.15 0.84 28.47
C ALA A 170 19.58 -0.55 28.96
N VAL A 171 19.25 -1.63 28.23
CA VAL A 171 19.62 -3.01 28.60
C VAL A 171 21.12 -3.28 28.51
N VAL A 172 21.81 -2.64 27.57
CA VAL A 172 23.27 -2.86 27.36
C VAL A 172 24.12 -2.08 28.37
N PHE A 173 23.66 -0.90 28.81
CA PHE A 173 24.44 0.01 29.64
C PHE A 173 24.06 -0.01 31.14
N PHE A 174 22.97 -0.65 31.52
CA PHE A 174 22.56 -0.86 32.92
C PHE A 174 22.61 -2.33 33.31
#